data_6844baa2fc05adb70bf592e3900f9d67
#
_entry.id   6844baa2fc05adb70bf592e3900f9d67
#
_cell.length_a   1.000
_cell.length_b   1.000
_cell.length_c   1.000
_cell.angle_alpha   90.00
_cell.angle_beta   90.00
_cell.angle_gamma   90.00
#
_symmetry.space_group_name_H-M   'P 1'
#
loop_
_entity.id
_entity.type
_entity.pdbx_description
1 polymer ?
#
loop_
_entity_poly.entity_id
_entity_poly.type
_entity_poly.pdbx_seq_one_letter_code
_entity_poly.pdbx_strand_id
1 'polypeptide(L)'
;GGKEDMTVQHLAALLTYVTKKPVKVKLTRAESLLVHPKRHPFYMDMTMGCDEHGNIMGVKATVVSDTGAYASLGGPVLERACTHAAGPYHYENFEIEGTAYYTNNPPAGAFRGFGVTQTCFATETLLNMMADRVGITPWEIRYRNAIRPGEVLPNGQIVDESTGLIETLEAVREDYEAALAEGKPVGIGCAMKNAGVGVGIPDTGRVKLIVEDDEKLHIYSGASCIGQGLGTVLVQMVVTNTDLKHQDIVYERSNTWIAPDSGTTSGSRQTLITGEACRRACEKLMEDRKSGKSLSDMKGKVYYGEYLAKTDPLGANVPNPVSHVAYGYATQMCILDKKTGELEHIVAAHDVGKAVNPLSCEGQIEGGVVMSMGYALREKYPIDENCRPIQKYGSLGLFRSHEVPKIKAIVVDKPGLNVACG
;
A
#
# COMPACT_ATOMS: atom_id res chain seq x y z
N GLY A 1 -5.61 10.15 -10.10
CA GLY A 1 -6.61 9.39 -9.58
C GLY A 1 -7.34 9.90 -8.37
N GLY A 2 -8.05 9.03 -7.70
CA GLY A 2 -8.93 9.35 -6.59
C GLY A 2 -8.26 9.56 -5.23
N LYS A 3 -6.96 9.72 -5.17
CA LYS A 3 -6.19 9.83 -3.90
C LYS A 3 -5.57 11.20 -3.69
N GLU A 4 -5.51 11.99 -4.74
CA GLU A 4 -4.78 13.24 -4.77
C GLU A 4 -5.70 14.44 -4.65
N ASP A 5 -5.07 15.61 -4.55
CA ASP A 5 -5.75 16.88 -4.60
C ASP A 5 -6.71 16.98 -5.79
N MET A 6 -7.77 17.70 -5.60
CA MET A 6 -8.75 17.90 -6.64
C MET A 6 -8.18 18.79 -7.74
N THR A 7 -7.89 18.21 -8.90
CA THR A 7 -7.35 18.93 -10.05
C THR A 7 -8.42 19.44 -11.00
N VAL A 8 -9.53 18.71 -11.15
CA VAL A 8 -10.60 19.04 -12.10
C VAL A 8 -11.98 19.10 -11.47
N GLN A 9 -12.18 18.47 -10.31
CA GLN A 9 -13.50 18.33 -9.69
C GLN A 9 -14.08 19.66 -9.26
N HIS A 10 -13.32 20.51 -8.58
CA HIS A 10 -13.75 21.83 -8.14
C HIS A 10 -14.00 22.77 -9.32
N LEU A 11 -13.23 22.67 -10.42
CA LEU A 11 -13.47 23.44 -11.65
C LEU A 11 -14.78 23.05 -12.31
N ALA A 12 -15.05 21.74 -12.44
CA ALA A 12 -16.30 21.23 -12.97
C ALA A 12 -17.50 21.67 -12.11
N ALA A 13 -17.37 21.56 -10.78
CA ALA A 13 -18.41 21.97 -9.83
C ALA A 13 -18.69 23.47 -9.91
N LEU A 14 -17.65 24.32 -9.90
CA LEU A 14 -17.78 25.78 -10.02
C LEU A 14 -18.46 26.18 -11.33
N LEU A 15 -18.01 25.63 -12.45
CA LEU A 15 -18.59 25.91 -13.75
C LEU A 15 -20.05 25.46 -13.83
N THR A 16 -20.41 24.30 -13.28
CA THR A 16 -21.79 23.82 -13.18
C THR A 16 -22.63 24.76 -12.32
N TYR A 17 -22.07 25.20 -11.17
CA TYR A 17 -22.77 26.14 -10.28
C TYR A 17 -23.06 27.47 -10.95
N VAL A 18 -22.11 28.06 -11.67
CA VAL A 18 -22.25 29.35 -12.35
C VAL A 18 -23.16 29.25 -13.58
N THR A 19 -22.96 28.25 -14.42
CA THR A 19 -23.66 28.12 -15.69
C THR A 19 -25.05 27.46 -15.58
N LYS A 20 -25.31 26.76 -14.47
CA LYS A 20 -26.48 25.91 -14.23
C LYS A 20 -26.69 24.84 -15.31
N LYS A 21 -25.61 24.41 -15.94
CA LYS A 21 -25.56 23.35 -16.97
C LYS A 21 -24.61 22.24 -16.59
N PRO A 22 -24.82 20.99 -17.05
CA PRO A 22 -23.86 19.93 -16.91
C PRO A 22 -22.51 20.33 -17.53
N VAL A 23 -21.43 20.13 -16.78
CA VAL A 23 -20.07 20.46 -17.23
C VAL A 23 -19.17 19.23 -17.12
N LYS A 24 -18.35 19.00 -18.13
CA LYS A 24 -17.30 17.98 -18.17
C LYS A 24 -15.95 18.65 -18.37
N VAL A 25 -15.03 18.41 -17.42
CA VAL A 25 -13.63 18.86 -17.52
C VAL A 25 -12.73 17.66 -17.75
N LYS A 26 -11.84 17.75 -18.73
CA LYS A 26 -10.86 16.71 -19.08
C LYS A 26 -9.54 17.37 -19.42
N LEU A 27 -8.49 17.01 -18.68
CA LEU A 27 -7.13 17.42 -19.02
C LEU A 27 -6.65 16.66 -20.28
N THR A 28 -5.91 17.34 -21.11
CA THR A 28 -5.09 16.70 -22.14
C THR A 28 -3.95 15.90 -21.48
N ARG A 29 -3.30 15.05 -22.25
CA ARG A 29 -2.14 14.31 -21.73
C ARG A 29 -1.00 15.26 -21.31
N ALA A 30 -0.74 16.31 -22.07
CA ALA A 30 0.28 17.31 -21.75
C ALA A 30 -0.04 18.05 -20.44
N GLU A 31 -1.27 18.52 -20.27
CA GLU A 31 -1.72 19.15 -19.03
C GLU A 31 -1.62 18.17 -17.84
N SER A 32 -2.03 16.91 -18.02
CA SER A 32 -1.93 15.90 -16.98
C SER A 32 -0.48 15.60 -16.60
N LEU A 33 0.45 15.58 -17.54
CA LEU A 33 1.89 15.44 -17.24
C LEU A 33 2.43 16.63 -16.44
N LEU A 34 1.92 17.83 -16.68
CA LEU A 34 2.37 19.05 -16.00
C LEU A 34 1.78 19.18 -14.60
N VAL A 35 0.46 19.01 -14.45
CA VAL A 35 -0.25 19.41 -13.21
C VAL A 35 -0.69 18.26 -12.33
N HIS A 36 -0.77 17.03 -12.85
CA HIS A 36 -1.19 15.89 -12.04
C HIS A 36 -0.03 15.42 -11.15
N PRO A 37 -0.26 15.21 -9.83
CA PRO A 37 0.81 14.83 -8.92
C PRO A 37 1.56 13.56 -9.32
N LYS A 38 2.87 13.58 -9.12
CA LYS A 38 3.81 12.49 -9.42
C LYS A 38 4.41 11.93 -8.12
N ARG A 39 5.26 10.89 -8.24
CA ARG A 39 6.07 10.41 -7.13
C ARG A 39 7.10 11.48 -6.73
N HIS A 40 7.25 11.71 -5.43
CA HIS A 40 8.26 12.63 -4.89
C HIS A 40 9.67 12.17 -5.25
N PRO A 41 10.50 13.03 -5.87
CA PRO A 41 11.93 12.80 -5.96
C PRO A 41 12.54 12.91 -4.56
N PHE A 42 13.47 12.00 -4.24
CA PHE A 42 14.19 11.99 -2.97
C PHE A 42 15.70 12.00 -3.20
N TYR A 43 16.38 12.75 -2.38
CA TYR A 43 17.81 12.64 -2.17
C TYR A 43 18.04 12.04 -0.77
N MET A 44 18.88 11.01 -0.70
CA MET A 44 19.09 10.26 0.53
C MET A 44 20.58 10.05 0.75
N ASP A 45 21.06 10.46 1.93
CA ASP A 45 22.38 10.14 2.44
C ASP A 45 22.20 9.22 3.65
N MET A 46 22.62 7.96 3.51
CA MET A 46 22.38 6.93 4.51
C MET A 46 23.68 6.17 4.84
N THR A 47 23.89 5.97 6.13
CA THR A 47 24.96 5.14 6.67
C THR A 47 24.34 4.03 7.53
N MET A 48 24.76 2.80 7.29
CA MET A 48 24.36 1.63 8.08
C MET A 48 25.59 0.88 8.54
N GLY A 49 25.59 0.43 9.79
CA GLY A 49 26.66 -0.35 10.37
C GLY A 49 26.18 -1.69 10.91
N CYS A 50 27.00 -2.73 10.78
CA CYS A 50 26.78 -4.03 11.38
C CYS A 50 28.03 -4.53 12.10
N ASP A 51 27.87 -5.54 12.95
CA ASP A 51 28.97 -6.28 13.53
C ASP A 51 29.61 -7.24 12.51
N GLU A 52 30.63 -7.98 12.93
CA GLU A 52 31.35 -8.98 12.12
C GLU A 52 30.48 -10.17 11.69
N HIS A 53 29.34 -10.35 12.33
CA HIS A 53 28.37 -11.39 12.01
C HIS A 53 27.24 -10.89 11.12
N GLY A 54 27.19 -9.58 10.79
CA GLY A 54 26.14 -8.97 9.98
C GLY A 54 24.89 -8.61 10.77
N ASN A 55 24.92 -8.53 12.10
CA ASN A 55 23.84 -7.98 12.90
C ASN A 55 23.88 -6.45 12.80
N ILE A 56 22.75 -5.83 12.47
CA ILE A 56 22.66 -4.38 12.28
C ILE A 56 22.77 -3.68 13.63
N MET A 57 23.76 -2.80 13.77
CA MET A 57 24.00 -2.03 14.98
C MET A 57 23.37 -0.65 14.96
N GLY A 58 23.19 -0.06 13.78
CA GLY A 58 22.57 1.23 13.66
C GLY A 58 22.47 1.76 12.25
N VAL A 59 21.59 2.77 12.11
CA VAL A 59 21.33 3.50 10.87
C VAL A 59 21.28 4.99 11.15
N LYS A 60 21.96 5.76 10.31
CA LYS A 60 21.84 7.21 10.25
C LYS A 60 21.47 7.63 8.83
N ALA A 61 20.48 8.50 8.70
CA ALA A 61 20.03 8.96 7.39
C ALA A 61 19.59 10.42 7.39
N THR A 62 19.94 11.13 6.30
CA THR A 62 19.37 12.41 5.93
C THR A 62 18.56 12.24 4.66
N VAL A 63 17.28 12.60 4.72
CA VAL A 63 16.32 12.40 3.63
C VAL A 63 15.78 13.75 3.19
N VAL A 64 15.97 14.11 1.94
CA VAL A 64 15.46 15.35 1.36
C VAL A 64 14.43 15.02 0.29
N SER A 65 13.25 15.61 0.40
CA SER A 65 12.12 15.41 -0.51
C SER A 65 11.78 16.68 -1.26
N ASP A 66 11.59 16.58 -2.58
CA ASP A 66 11.04 17.63 -3.41
C ASP A 66 9.52 17.48 -3.52
N THR A 67 8.76 18.47 -3.04
CA THR A 67 7.28 18.46 -3.10
C THR A 67 6.75 19.07 -4.39
N GLY A 68 7.60 19.71 -5.18
CA GLY A 68 7.17 20.53 -6.32
C GLY A 68 6.53 21.86 -5.87
N ALA A 69 5.72 22.43 -6.76
CA ALA A 69 5.17 23.77 -6.59
C ALA A 69 4.16 23.92 -5.43
N TYR A 70 3.56 22.82 -4.97
CA TYR A 70 2.53 22.83 -3.93
C TYR A 70 2.84 21.80 -2.84
N ALA A 71 2.29 22.02 -1.64
CA ALA A 71 2.45 21.11 -0.52
C ALA A 71 1.88 19.72 -0.81
N SER A 72 0.66 19.66 -1.35
CA SER A 72 -0.09 18.43 -1.51
C SER A 72 0.09 17.51 -0.28
N LEU A 73 0.65 16.33 -0.46
CA LEU A 73 0.96 15.37 0.60
C LEU A 73 2.47 15.23 0.86
N GLY A 74 3.26 16.28 0.55
CA GLY A 74 4.72 16.25 0.71
C GLY A 74 5.19 15.95 2.13
N GLY A 75 4.64 16.62 3.13
CA GLY A 75 4.92 16.36 4.54
C GLY A 75 4.59 14.91 4.96
N PRO A 76 3.34 14.45 4.79
CA PRO A 76 2.96 13.08 5.10
C PRO A 76 3.75 12.00 4.35
N VAL A 77 4.14 12.24 3.09
CA VAL A 77 4.98 11.30 2.33
C VAL A 77 6.38 11.20 2.91
N LEU A 78 6.99 12.34 3.27
CA LEU A 78 8.29 12.36 3.92
C LEU A 78 8.25 11.70 5.31
N GLU A 79 7.26 12.02 6.12
CA GLU A 79 7.06 11.38 7.42
C GLU A 79 6.98 9.85 7.29
N ARG A 80 6.21 9.37 6.29
CA ARG A 80 6.09 7.95 6.03
C ARG A 80 7.40 7.32 5.53
N ALA A 81 8.16 8.02 4.72
CA ALA A 81 9.48 7.59 4.28
C ALA A 81 10.42 7.43 5.47
N CYS A 82 10.49 8.42 6.36
CA CYS A 82 11.36 8.40 7.54
C CYS A 82 10.96 7.31 8.54
N THR A 83 9.67 7.15 8.85
CA THR A 83 9.19 6.14 9.81
C THR A 83 9.37 4.70 9.33
N HIS A 84 9.56 4.47 8.03
CA HIS A 84 9.78 3.16 7.43
C HIS A 84 11.21 2.96 6.90
N ALA A 85 12.09 3.96 7.04
CA ALA A 85 13.43 3.90 6.46
C ALA A 85 14.31 2.80 7.07
N ALA A 86 14.02 2.36 8.27
CA ALA A 86 14.67 1.19 8.87
C ALA A 86 14.38 -0.11 8.11
N GLY A 87 13.30 -0.15 7.31
CA GLY A 87 12.81 -1.40 6.74
C GLY A 87 12.24 -2.33 7.82
N PRO A 88 11.96 -3.59 7.46
CA PRO A 88 11.37 -4.57 8.37
C PRO A 88 12.43 -5.30 9.22
N TYR A 89 13.37 -4.57 9.80
CA TYR A 89 14.51 -5.14 10.51
C TYR A 89 14.59 -4.68 11.95
N HIS A 90 15.32 -5.43 12.77
CA HIS A 90 15.67 -5.05 14.11
C HIS A 90 16.87 -4.08 14.11
N TYR A 91 16.79 -2.99 14.87
CA TYR A 91 17.85 -1.99 15.02
C TYR A 91 18.06 -1.63 16.48
N GLU A 92 19.31 -1.53 16.89
CA GLU A 92 19.65 -1.00 18.22
C GLU A 92 19.65 0.53 18.24
N ASN A 93 20.11 1.17 17.15
CA ASN A 93 20.27 2.60 17.04
C ASN A 93 19.73 3.11 15.71
N PHE A 94 18.96 4.19 15.79
CA PHE A 94 18.28 4.74 14.62
C PHE A 94 18.20 6.27 14.72
N GLU A 95 18.78 6.97 13.74
CA GLU A 95 18.74 8.43 13.63
C GLU A 95 18.36 8.80 12.19
N ILE A 96 17.21 9.45 12.01
CA ILE A 96 16.79 9.94 10.69
C ILE A 96 16.32 11.38 10.78
N GLU A 97 16.86 12.21 9.89
CA GLU A 97 16.42 13.58 9.66
C GLU A 97 15.80 13.69 8.27
N GLY A 98 14.59 14.23 8.19
CA GLY A 98 13.87 14.44 6.93
C GLY A 98 13.50 15.90 6.71
N THR A 99 13.73 16.41 5.48
CA THR A 99 13.33 17.77 5.07
C THR A 99 12.60 17.74 3.74
N ALA A 100 11.42 18.39 3.67
CA ALA A 100 10.67 18.57 2.45
C ALA A 100 10.75 20.02 1.96
N TYR A 101 11.10 20.20 0.70
CA TYR A 101 11.22 21.51 0.08
C TYR A 101 10.14 21.75 -0.97
N TYR A 102 9.64 22.98 -1.01
CA TYR A 102 8.92 23.49 -2.17
C TYR A 102 9.90 23.83 -3.29
N THR A 103 9.53 23.52 -4.50
CA THR A 103 10.28 23.87 -5.70
C THR A 103 9.34 24.35 -6.81
N ASN A 104 9.89 24.80 -7.94
CA ASN A 104 9.11 25.12 -9.13
C ASN A 104 8.82 23.90 -10.03
N ASN A 105 9.19 22.70 -9.58
CA ASN A 105 8.92 21.47 -10.31
C ASN A 105 7.43 21.14 -10.35
N PRO A 106 6.97 20.29 -11.28
CA PRO A 106 5.62 19.77 -11.27
C PRO A 106 5.26 19.16 -9.91
N PRO A 107 4.00 19.27 -9.45
CA PRO A 107 3.62 18.84 -8.12
C PRO A 107 3.85 17.34 -7.92
N ALA A 108 4.29 16.98 -6.73
CA ALA A 108 4.34 15.60 -6.25
C ALA A 108 3.24 15.34 -5.22
N GLY A 109 2.80 14.10 -5.09
CA GLY A 109 1.69 13.73 -4.20
C GLY A 109 1.68 12.26 -3.82
N ALA A 110 0.51 11.75 -3.40
CA ALA A 110 0.36 10.36 -3.02
C ALA A 110 0.54 9.43 -4.23
N PHE A 111 1.60 8.66 -4.20
CA PHE A 111 1.85 7.62 -5.18
C PHE A 111 2.06 6.27 -4.46
N ARG A 112 1.76 5.15 -5.10
CA ARG A 112 1.82 3.81 -4.49
C ARG A 112 3.14 3.59 -3.74
N GLY A 113 3.08 3.22 -2.45
CA GLY A 113 4.22 3.16 -1.54
C GLY A 113 4.38 4.37 -0.63
N PHE A 114 3.98 5.59 -1.08
CA PHE A 114 3.85 6.79 -0.26
C PHE A 114 5.13 7.14 0.54
N GLY A 115 6.27 7.22 -0.15
CA GLY A 115 7.59 7.53 0.46
C GLY A 115 8.41 6.29 0.86
N VAL A 116 7.77 5.20 1.23
CA VAL A 116 8.45 3.97 1.68
C VAL A 116 9.32 3.37 0.58
N THR A 117 8.86 3.40 -0.67
CA THR A 117 9.61 2.83 -1.80
C THR A 117 10.96 3.51 -2.03
N GLN A 118 11.06 4.81 -1.76
CA GLN A 118 12.29 5.56 -1.92
C GLN A 118 13.33 5.15 -0.87
N THR A 119 12.97 5.18 0.42
CA THR A 119 13.88 4.77 1.50
C THR A 119 14.17 3.27 1.48
N CYS A 120 13.21 2.44 1.10
CA CYS A 120 13.43 0.99 0.91
C CYS A 120 14.57 0.72 -0.08
N PHE A 121 14.63 1.43 -1.21
CA PHE A 121 15.73 1.29 -2.17
C PHE A 121 17.10 1.53 -1.52
N ALA A 122 17.25 2.58 -0.73
CA ALA A 122 18.52 2.90 -0.08
C ALA A 122 18.88 1.84 0.98
N THR A 123 17.95 1.48 1.84
CA THR A 123 18.13 0.50 2.92
C THR A 123 18.52 -0.88 2.37
N GLU A 124 17.79 -1.36 1.38
CA GLU A 124 18.04 -2.68 0.78
C GLU A 124 19.37 -2.74 0.01
N THR A 125 19.78 -1.60 -0.59
CA THR A 125 21.11 -1.49 -1.22
C THR A 125 22.22 -1.58 -0.17
N LEU A 126 22.09 -0.88 0.95
CA LEU A 126 23.07 -0.93 2.04
C LEU A 126 23.18 -2.33 2.65
N LEU A 127 22.07 -3.03 2.80
CA LEU A 127 22.08 -4.43 3.27
C LEU A 127 22.88 -5.36 2.35
N ASN A 128 22.74 -5.20 1.04
CA ASN A 128 23.55 -5.97 0.09
C ASN A 128 25.05 -5.65 0.24
N MET A 129 25.40 -4.36 0.37
CA MET A 129 26.79 -3.95 0.58
C MET A 129 27.37 -4.49 1.90
N MET A 130 26.58 -4.54 2.96
CA MET A 130 27.00 -5.13 4.23
C MET A 130 27.16 -6.64 4.13
N ALA A 131 26.23 -7.34 3.46
CA ALA A 131 26.32 -8.78 3.23
C ALA A 131 27.63 -9.15 2.53
N ASP A 132 27.99 -8.42 1.48
CA ASP A 132 29.25 -8.59 0.76
C ASP A 132 30.48 -8.38 1.68
N ARG A 133 30.44 -7.36 2.54
CA ARG A 133 31.56 -7.04 3.45
C ARG A 133 31.79 -8.11 4.52
N VAL A 134 30.72 -8.71 5.07
CA VAL A 134 30.84 -9.74 6.11
C VAL A 134 30.83 -11.15 5.54
N GLY A 135 30.72 -11.31 4.22
CA GLY A 135 30.85 -12.59 3.51
C GLY A 135 29.67 -13.54 3.70
N ILE A 136 28.45 -13.00 3.87
CA ILE A 136 27.20 -13.77 3.92
C ILE A 136 26.30 -13.44 2.74
N THR A 137 25.29 -14.27 2.50
CA THR A 137 24.38 -14.00 1.38
C THR A 137 23.41 -12.83 1.67
N PRO A 138 22.93 -12.12 0.63
CA PRO A 138 21.88 -11.13 0.78
C PRO A 138 20.58 -11.66 1.41
N TRP A 139 20.26 -12.94 1.23
CA TRP A 139 19.13 -13.60 1.90
C TRP A 139 19.43 -13.76 3.41
N GLU A 140 20.62 -14.23 3.75
CA GLU A 140 21.00 -14.52 5.13
C GLU A 140 21.05 -13.26 6.00
N ILE A 141 21.61 -12.15 5.52
CA ILE A 141 21.64 -10.90 6.29
C ILE A 141 20.24 -10.41 6.61
N ARG A 142 19.28 -10.56 5.69
CA ARG A 142 17.87 -10.21 5.91
C ARG A 142 17.19 -11.13 6.90
N TYR A 143 17.39 -12.43 6.76
CA TYR A 143 16.80 -13.42 7.67
C TYR A 143 17.31 -13.24 9.11
N ARG A 144 18.60 -12.95 9.26
CA ARG A 144 19.25 -12.71 10.55
C ARG A 144 18.67 -11.49 11.26
N ASN A 145 18.48 -10.40 10.54
CA ASN A 145 18.03 -9.13 11.09
C ASN A 145 16.51 -8.90 10.96
N ALA A 146 15.77 -9.83 10.37
CA ALA A 146 14.32 -9.70 10.20
C ALA A 146 13.63 -9.45 11.53
N ILE A 147 12.73 -8.46 11.56
CA ILE A 147 11.91 -8.18 12.74
C ILE A 147 10.97 -9.36 13.04
N ARG A 148 10.79 -9.67 14.30
CA ARG A 148 9.99 -10.80 14.80
C ARG A 148 8.94 -10.32 15.79
N PRO A 149 7.84 -11.08 15.99
CA PRO A 149 6.85 -10.78 17.01
C PRO A 149 7.47 -10.47 18.37
N GLY A 150 7.00 -9.41 19.02
CA GLY A 150 7.51 -8.92 20.30
C GLY A 150 8.68 -7.94 20.22
N GLU A 151 9.28 -7.75 19.06
CA GLU A 151 10.31 -6.74 18.85
C GLU A 151 9.71 -5.35 18.59
N VAL A 152 10.55 -4.33 18.73
CA VAL A 152 10.13 -2.92 18.71
C VAL A 152 10.61 -2.24 17.43
N LEU A 153 9.69 -1.60 16.71
CA LEU A 153 10.00 -0.73 15.58
C LEU A 153 10.64 0.59 16.06
N PRO A 154 11.41 1.29 15.22
CA PRO A 154 12.01 2.58 15.56
C PRO A 154 11.03 3.64 16.05
N ASN A 155 9.76 3.56 15.69
CA ASN A 155 8.69 4.43 16.17
C ASN A 155 8.10 4.03 17.54
N GLY A 156 8.67 3.00 18.18
CA GLY A 156 8.27 2.51 19.51
C GLY A 156 7.15 1.48 19.52
N GLN A 157 6.55 1.15 18.38
CA GLN A 157 5.52 0.12 18.31
C GLN A 157 6.11 -1.28 18.43
N ILE A 158 5.53 -2.09 19.30
CA ILE A 158 5.82 -3.51 19.41
C ILE A 158 5.04 -4.23 18.30
N VAL A 159 5.72 -5.03 17.48
CA VAL A 159 5.06 -5.82 16.45
C VAL A 159 4.49 -7.11 17.04
N ASP A 160 3.35 -7.52 16.52
CA ASP A 160 2.58 -8.66 17.02
C ASP A 160 2.77 -9.94 16.19
N GLU A 161 1.99 -10.97 16.49
CA GLU A 161 2.03 -12.27 15.84
C GLU A 161 1.69 -12.25 14.34
N SER A 162 1.11 -11.14 13.83
CA SER A 162 0.86 -10.95 12.39
C SER A 162 2.11 -10.55 11.59
N THR A 163 3.29 -10.54 12.21
CA THR A 163 4.55 -10.16 11.57
C THR A 163 5.09 -11.30 10.72
N GLY A 164 4.86 -11.25 9.42
CA GLY A 164 5.12 -12.34 8.47
C GLY A 164 6.38 -12.20 7.62
N LEU A 165 7.38 -11.41 8.02
CA LEU A 165 8.59 -11.22 7.22
C LEU A 165 9.37 -12.52 7.05
N ILE A 166 9.52 -13.29 8.12
CA ILE A 166 10.23 -14.58 8.09
C ILE A 166 9.57 -15.53 7.10
N GLU A 167 8.24 -15.62 7.13
CA GLU A 167 7.45 -16.46 6.23
C GLU A 167 7.62 -16.04 4.77
N THR A 168 7.73 -14.73 4.50
CA THR A 168 7.98 -14.25 3.12
C THR A 168 9.41 -14.57 2.65
N LEU A 169 10.41 -14.51 3.53
CA LEU A 169 11.79 -14.90 3.24
C LEU A 169 11.91 -16.41 2.98
N GLU A 170 11.25 -17.22 3.79
CA GLU A 170 11.24 -18.68 3.59
C GLU A 170 10.49 -19.07 2.29
N ALA A 171 9.42 -18.35 1.94
CA ALA A 171 8.63 -18.61 0.73
C ALA A 171 9.42 -18.42 -0.57
N VAL A 172 10.47 -17.60 -0.58
CA VAL A 172 11.32 -17.39 -1.76
C VAL A 172 12.63 -18.18 -1.70
N ARG A 173 12.92 -18.87 -0.59
CA ARG A 173 14.22 -19.49 -0.31
C ARG A 173 14.60 -20.54 -1.35
N GLU A 174 13.69 -21.44 -1.68
CA GLU A 174 13.94 -22.52 -2.65
C GLU A 174 14.32 -21.95 -4.02
N ASP A 175 13.56 -20.98 -4.53
CA ASP A 175 13.84 -20.31 -5.80
C ASP A 175 15.19 -19.56 -5.74
N TYR A 176 15.52 -18.96 -4.60
CA TYR A 176 16.79 -18.24 -4.37
C TYR A 176 17.99 -19.20 -4.42
N GLU A 177 17.95 -20.30 -3.66
CA GLU A 177 19.02 -21.29 -3.60
C GLU A 177 19.21 -22.01 -4.96
N ALA A 178 18.10 -22.31 -5.64
CA ALA A 178 18.13 -22.93 -6.97
C ALA A 178 18.82 -22.03 -8.01
N ALA A 179 18.47 -20.73 -8.03
CA ALA A 179 19.10 -19.79 -8.97
C ALA A 179 20.60 -19.60 -8.69
N LEU A 180 21.00 -19.56 -7.42
CA LEU A 180 22.42 -19.52 -7.03
C LEU A 180 23.16 -20.78 -7.46
N ALA A 181 22.57 -21.97 -7.28
CA ALA A 181 23.17 -23.26 -7.70
C ALA A 181 23.36 -23.32 -9.23
N GLU A 182 22.49 -22.70 -10.01
CA GLU A 182 22.63 -22.52 -11.45
C GLU A 182 23.68 -21.45 -11.82
N GLY A 183 24.20 -20.71 -10.87
CA GLY A 183 25.13 -19.60 -11.06
C GLY A 183 24.48 -18.41 -11.75
N LYS A 184 23.18 -18.21 -11.59
CA LYS A 184 22.46 -17.03 -12.07
C LYS A 184 22.64 -15.82 -11.13
N PRO A 185 22.74 -14.60 -11.66
CA PRO A 185 22.69 -13.42 -10.82
C PRO A 185 21.29 -13.27 -10.19
N VAL A 186 21.24 -13.04 -8.88
CA VAL A 186 20.00 -12.89 -8.11
C VAL A 186 20.04 -11.60 -7.29
N GLY A 187 19.00 -10.79 -7.39
CA GLY A 187 18.75 -9.67 -6.49
C GLY A 187 17.61 -10.01 -5.52
N ILE A 188 17.71 -9.60 -4.26
CA ILE A 188 16.66 -9.78 -3.24
C ILE A 188 16.48 -8.52 -2.43
N GLY A 189 15.25 -8.22 -2.05
CA GLY A 189 14.89 -7.10 -1.19
C GLY A 189 13.64 -7.41 -0.37
N CYS A 190 13.56 -6.79 0.81
CA CYS A 190 12.40 -6.86 1.69
C CYS A 190 11.74 -5.49 1.84
N ALA A 191 10.48 -5.50 2.23
CA ALA A 191 9.75 -4.28 2.55
C ALA A 191 8.70 -4.54 3.62
N MET A 192 8.37 -3.49 4.36
CA MET A 192 7.15 -3.43 5.15
C MET A 192 6.35 -2.20 4.79
N LYS A 193 5.03 -2.28 4.94
CA LYS A 193 4.14 -1.14 4.72
C LYS A 193 2.95 -1.22 5.65
N ASN A 194 2.65 -0.09 6.29
CA ASN A 194 1.45 0.03 7.12
C ASN A 194 0.15 -0.12 6.32
N ALA A 195 -0.86 -0.68 6.96
CA ALA A 195 -2.27 -0.54 6.59
C ALA A 195 -2.95 0.50 7.50
N GLY A 196 -3.88 1.25 6.95
CA GLY A 196 -4.53 2.36 7.65
C GLY A 196 -3.76 3.69 7.53
N VAL A 197 -4.42 4.77 7.95
CA VAL A 197 -3.83 6.13 7.97
C VAL A 197 -2.77 6.22 9.07
N GLY A 198 -3.12 5.80 10.28
CA GLY A 198 -2.19 5.75 11.41
C GLY A 198 -1.83 7.11 12.02
N VAL A 199 -0.80 7.09 12.84
CA VAL A 199 -0.13 8.23 13.49
C VAL A 199 -1.09 9.20 14.21
N GLY A 200 -2.10 8.64 14.89
CA GLY A 200 -3.08 9.40 15.67
C GLY A 200 -4.21 10.04 14.84
N ILE A 201 -4.20 9.90 13.52
CA ILE A 201 -5.27 10.41 12.66
C ILE A 201 -6.48 9.46 12.76
N PRO A 202 -7.70 9.96 13.06
CA PRO A 202 -8.90 9.13 13.09
C PRO A 202 -9.12 8.40 11.76
N ASP A 203 -9.22 7.08 11.80
CA ASP A 203 -9.38 6.22 10.63
C ASP A 203 -10.67 5.42 10.74
N THR A 204 -11.77 5.98 10.19
CA THR A 204 -13.11 5.44 10.34
C THR A 204 -13.62 4.85 9.02
N GLY A 205 -14.08 3.59 9.08
CA GLY A 205 -14.83 2.93 8.02
C GLY A 205 -16.32 2.89 8.34
N ARG A 206 -17.16 3.03 7.32
CA ARG A 206 -18.63 2.98 7.45
C ARG A 206 -19.27 2.26 6.27
N VAL A 207 -20.23 1.42 6.58
CA VAL A 207 -21.03 0.67 5.59
C VAL A 207 -22.50 0.68 6.02
N LYS A 208 -23.40 0.83 5.04
CA LYS A 208 -24.82 0.51 5.18
C LYS A 208 -25.16 -0.68 4.30
N LEU A 209 -25.85 -1.65 4.85
CA LEU A 209 -26.48 -2.74 4.13
C LEU A 209 -27.98 -2.51 4.16
N ILE A 210 -28.62 -2.53 2.99
CA ILE A 210 -30.06 -2.27 2.85
C ILE A 210 -30.64 -3.32 1.93
N VAL A 211 -31.74 -3.96 2.34
CA VAL A 211 -32.52 -4.80 1.43
C VAL A 211 -33.45 -3.88 0.64
N GLU A 212 -33.21 -3.78 -0.65
CA GLU A 212 -33.96 -2.88 -1.55
C GLU A 212 -35.21 -3.55 -2.15
N ASP A 213 -35.90 -2.83 -3.03
CA ASP A 213 -37.15 -3.29 -3.65
C ASP A 213 -37.01 -4.54 -4.52
N ASP A 214 -35.82 -4.82 -5.02
CA ASP A 214 -35.48 -6.01 -5.79
C ASP A 214 -35.22 -7.26 -4.92
N GLU A 215 -35.46 -7.15 -3.60
CA GLU A 215 -35.23 -8.19 -2.60
C GLU A 215 -33.76 -8.65 -2.50
N LYS A 216 -32.81 -7.82 -2.91
CA LYS A 216 -31.38 -8.04 -2.75
C LYS A 216 -30.79 -7.14 -1.67
N LEU A 217 -29.65 -7.58 -1.12
CA LEU A 217 -28.87 -6.80 -0.18
C LEU A 217 -27.94 -5.85 -0.92
N HIS A 218 -28.17 -4.55 -0.80
CA HIS A 218 -27.34 -3.51 -1.38
C HIS A 218 -26.29 -3.00 -0.37
N ILE A 219 -25.05 -2.88 -0.82
CA ILE A 219 -23.91 -2.39 -0.04
C ILE A 219 -23.62 -0.94 -0.41
N TYR A 220 -23.76 -0.04 0.54
CA TYR A 220 -23.47 1.39 0.39
C TYR A 220 -22.29 1.80 1.25
N SER A 221 -21.28 2.44 0.67
CA SER A 221 -20.13 3.01 1.36
C SER A 221 -19.54 4.17 0.56
N GLY A 222 -19.03 5.19 1.25
CA GLY A 222 -18.25 6.27 0.64
C GLY A 222 -16.84 5.84 0.22
N ALA A 223 -16.42 4.63 0.60
CA ALA A 223 -15.16 4.06 0.15
C ALA A 223 -15.16 3.86 -1.37
N SER A 224 -14.21 4.50 -2.06
CA SER A 224 -14.15 4.48 -3.52
C SER A 224 -13.30 3.32 -4.04
N CYS A 225 -13.84 2.60 -5.02
CA CYS A 225 -13.07 1.68 -5.84
C CYS A 225 -12.33 2.48 -6.92
N ILE A 226 -11.01 2.44 -6.91
CA ILE A 226 -10.12 3.13 -7.87
C ILE A 226 -9.43 2.14 -8.84
N GLY A 227 -9.99 0.94 -8.98
CA GLY A 227 -9.46 -0.16 -9.79
C GLY A 227 -8.86 -1.31 -8.98
N GLN A 228 -8.75 -1.18 -7.64
CA GLN A 228 -8.18 -2.20 -6.75
C GLN A 228 -9.17 -3.31 -6.34
N GLY A 229 -10.41 -3.29 -6.82
CA GLY A 229 -11.38 -4.37 -6.59
C GLY A 229 -12.17 -4.29 -5.28
N LEU A 230 -12.29 -3.11 -4.65
CA LEU A 230 -13.01 -2.95 -3.37
C LEU A 230 -14.44 -3.48 -3.40
N GLY A 231 -15.18 -3.27 -4.48
CA GLY A 231 -16.55 -3.76 -4.60
C GLY A 231 -16.64 -5.28 -4.47
N THR A 232 -15.73 -6.00 -5.15
CA THR A 232 -15.62 -7.45 -5.05
C THR A 232 -15.29 -7.89 -3.63
N VAL A 233 -14.33 -7.20 -2.99
CA VAL A 233 -13.94 -7.49 -1.60
C VAL A 233 -15.12 -7.34 -0.64
N LEU A 234 -15.89 -6.24 -0.74
CA LEU A 234 -17.04 -6.04 0.14
C LEU A 234 -18.16 -7.06 -0.09
N VAL A 235 -18.41 -7.45 -1.34
CA VAL A 235 -19.35 -8.56 -1.64
C VAL A 235 -18.86 -9.87 -1.00
N GLN A 236 -17.59 -10.20 -1.13
CA GLN A 236 -17.02 -11.40 -0.50
C GLN A 236 -17.07 -11.33 1.03
N MET A 237 -16.86 -10.16 1.63
CA MET A 237 -17.06 -9.95 3.06
C MET A 237 -18.49 -10.28 3.50
N VAL A 238 -19.48 -9.81 2.75
CA VAL A 238 -20.89 -10.15 3.04
C VAL A 238 -21.14 -11.64 2.91
N VAL A 239 -20.68 -12.27 1.82
CA VAL A 239 -20.85 -13.73 1.61
C VAL A 239 -20.18 -14.54 2.73
N THR A 240 -19.00 -14.12 3.18
CA THR A 240 -18.26 -14.82 4.25
C THR A 240 -18.93 -14.69 5.62
N ASN A 241 -19.58 -13.55 5.89
CA ASN A 241 -20.14 -13.22 7.20
C ASN A 241 -21.67 -13.39 7.28
N THR A 242 -22.30 -13.90 6.21
CA THR A 242 -23.76 -14.14 6.17
C THR A 242 -24.07 -15.49 5.52
N ASP A 243 -25.35 -15.82 5.44
CA ASP A 243 -25.88 -16.98 4.70
C ASP A 243 -26.25 -16.65 3.23
N LEU A 244 -25.92 -15.41 2.77
CA LEU A 244 -26.25 -14.93 1.44
C LEU A 244 -25.24 -15.38 0.39
N LYS A 245 -25.69 -15.47 -0.85
CA LYS A 245 -24.86 -15.79 -2.01
C LYS A 245 -24.55 -14.53 -2.83
N HIS A 246 -23.54 -14.58 -3.67
CA HIS A 246 -23.16 -13.45 -4.54
C HIS A 246 -24.32 -12.87 -5.34
N GLN A 247 -25.24 -13.70 -5.82
CA GLN A 247 -26.41 -13.29 -6.61
C GLN A 247 -27.45 -12.49 -5.80
N ASP A 248 -27.41 -12.59 -4.48
CA ASP A 248 -28.33 -11.93 -3.55
C ASP A 248 -27.80 -10.54 -3.13
N ILE A 249 -26.62 -10.14 -3.62
CA ILE A 249 -25.88 -8.95 -3.17
C ILE A 249 -25.58 -8.02 -4.35
N VAL A 250 -25.78 -6.74 -4.13
CA VAL A 250 -25.43 -5.66 -5.08
C VAL A 250 -24.45 -4.71 -4.42
N TYR A 251 -23.32 -4.46 -5.05
CA TYR A 251 -22.40 -3.38 -4.64
C TYR A 251 -22.74 -2.10 -5.36
N GLU A 252 -23.15 -1.08 -4.60
CA GLU A 252 -23.51 0.21 -5.13
C GLU A 252 -22.29 1.12 -5.32
N ARG A 253 -22.32 1.91 -6.39
CA ARG A 253 -21.30 2.95 -6.58
C ARG A 253 -21.44 4.03 -5.51
N SER A 254 -20.32 4.50 -4.98
CA SER A 254 -20.30 5.57 -3.99
C SER A 254 -21.02 6.83 -4.52
N ASN A 255 -21.91 7.37 -3.71
CA ASN A 255 -22.60 8.62 -3.97
C ASN A 255 -22.81 9.37 -2.65
N THR A 256 -23.03 10.67 -2.72
CA THR A 256 -23.17 11.53 -1.53
C THR A 256 -24.58 11.56 -0.93
N TRP A 257 -25.56 10.89 -1.55
CA TRP A 257 -26.96 10.92 -1.12
C TRP A 257 -27.27 9.89 -0.03
N ILE A 258 -26.73 8.68 -0.17
CA ILE A 258 -27.06 7.55 0.70
C ILE A 258 -25.82 6.89 1.31
N ALA A 259 -24.70 6.90 0.60
CA ALA A 259 -23.48 6.24 1.07
C ALA A 259 -22.90 7.00 2.28
N PRO A 260 -22.62 6.29 3.40
CA PRO A 260 -21.98 6.92 4.55
C PRO A 260 -20.52 7.24 4.22
N ASP A 261 -20.01 8.36 4.73
CA ASP A 261 -18.59 8.71 4.61
C ASP A 261 -17.73 7.62 5.27
N SER A 262 -16.84 7.01 4.50
CA SER A 262 -15.92 5.97 4.95
C SER A 262 -14.45 6.38 4.76
N GLY A 263 -14.19 7.67 4.72
CA GLY A 263 -12.87 8.24 4.55
C GLY A 263 -12.25 8.02 3.17
N THR A 264 -11.04 8.51 3.00
CA THR A 264 -10.32 8.44 1.74
C THR A 264 -9.88 7.01 1.38
N THR A 265 -9.85 6.69 0.10
CA THR A 265 -9.22 5.45 -0.39
C THR A 265 -7.72 5.67 -0.55
N SER A 266 -6.98 5.60 0.55
CA SER A 266 -5.54 5.80 0.64
C SER A 266 -4.96 4.93 1.77
N GLY A 267 -3.63 4.82 1.89
CA GLY A 267 -2.99 4.12 3.01
C GLY A 267 -3.31 2.62 3.13
N SER A 268 -3.75 1.97 2.07
CA SER A 268 -4.15 0.54 2.07
C SER A 268 -5.19 0.18 3.12
N ARG A 269 -6.13 1.11 3.42
CA ARG A 269 -7.05 1.01 4.56
C ARG A 269 -8.38 0.30 4.27
N GLN A 270 -8.83 0.27 3.01
CA GLN A 270 -10.24 -0.06 2.74
C GLN A 270 -10.61 -1.50 3.08
N THR A 271 -9.75 -2.48 2.76
CA THR A 271 -10.05 -3.88 3.06
C THR A 271 -10.15 -4.11 4.57
N LEU A 272 -9.23 -3.56 5.36
CA LEU A 272 -9.22 -3.70 6.82
C LEU A 272 -10.31 -2.82 7.47
N ILE A 273 -10.28 -1.52 7.23
CA ILE A 273 -11.10 -0.55 7.96
C ILE A 273 -12.56 -0.58 7.51
N THR A 274 -12.82 -0.46 6.20
CA THR A 274 -14.19 -0.53 5.67
C THR A 274 -14.71 -1.97 5.67
N GLY A 275 -13.85 -2.98 5.47
CA GLY A 275 -14.20 -4.39 5.60
C GLY A 275 -14.65 -4.75 7.00
N GLU A 276 -13.99 -4.26 8.06
CA GLU A 276 -14.44 -4.48 9.44
C GLU A 276 -15.79 -3.78 9.72
N ALA A 277 -15.99 -2.57 9.18
CA ALA A 277 -17.30 -1.93 9.26
C ALA A 277 -18.38 -2.75 8.53
N CYS A 278 -18.05 -3.36 7.39
CA CYS A 278 -18.95 -4.27 6.67
C CYS A 278 -19.27 -5.51 7.49
N ARG A 279 -18.27 -6.15 8.11
CA ARG A 279 -18.46 -7.32 8.98
C ARG A 279 -19.42 -6.99 10.14
N ARG A 280 -19.26 -5.83 10.80
CA ARG A 280 -20.16 -5.38 11.86
C ARG A 280 -21.59 -5.10 11.40
N ALA A 281 -21.77 -4.63 10.17
CA ALA A 281 -23.09 -4.50 9.57
C ALA A 281 -23.72 -5.88 9.29
N CYS A 282 -22.92 -6.84 8.83
CA CYS A 282 -23.37 -8.24 8.64
C CYS A 282 -23.80 -8.90 9.93
N GLU A 283 -23.14 -8.68 11.06
CA GLU A 283 -23.53 -9.21 12.36
C GLU A 283 -24.97 -8.80 12.72
N LYS A 284 -25.29 -7.50 12.55
CA LYS A 284 -26.64 -6.98 12.80
C LYS A 284 -27.69 -7.55 11.84
N LEU A 285 -27.34 -7.75 10.57
CA LEU A 285 -28.21 -8.41 9.61
C LEU A 285 -28.48 -9.86 10.00
N MET A 286 -27.44 -10.57 10.45
CA MET A 286 -27.56 -11.98 10.86
C MET A 286 -28.36 -12.18 12.15
N GLU A 287 -28.50 -11.19 13.01
CA GLU A 287 -29.44 -11.23 14.14
C GLU A 287 -30.89 -11.40 13.66
N ASP A 288 -31.28 -10.64 12.63
CA ASP A 288 -32.62 -10.78 12.02
C ASP A 288 -32.76 -12.10 11.26
N ARG A 289 -31.74 -12.49 10.50
CA ARG A 289 -31.75 -13.77 9.77
C ARG A 289 -31.89 -14.97 10.71
N LYS A 290 -31.20 -14.98 11.83
CA LYS A 290 -31.29 -16.03 12.86
C LYS A 290 -32.68 -16.08 13.52
N SER A 291 -33.42 -14.96 13.52
CA SER A 291 -34.82 -14.96 13.98
C SER A 291 -35.82 -15.49 12.94
N GLY A 292 -35.33 -15.97 11.79
CA GLY A 292 -36.13 -16.60 10.74
C GLY A 292 -36.65 -15.67 9.66
N LYS A 293 -36.22 -14.37 9.65
CA LYS A 293 -36.66 -13.39 8.62
C LYS A 293 -36.03 -13.69 7.26
N SER A 294 -36.85 -13.63 6.22
CA SER A 294 -36.38 -13.63 4.82
C SER A 294 -35.83 -12.26 4.41
N LEU A 295 -35.18 -12.16 3.25
CA LEU A 295 -34.79 -10.85 2.70
C LEU A 295 -36.00 -9.94 2.50
N SER A 296 -37.10 -10.52 2.00
CA SER A 296 -38.37 -9.77 1.79
C SER A 296 -38.91 -9.15 3.11
N ASP A 297 -38.80 -9.88 4.24
CA ASP A 297 -39.22 -9.38 5.56
C ASP A 297 -38.33 -8.24 6.09
N MET A 298 -37.16 -8.10 5.54
CA MET A 298 -36.17 -7.09 5.95
C MET A 298 -36.09 -5.89 4.98
N LYS A 299 -36.99 -5.81 4.00
CA LYS A 299 -37.02 -4.76 2.99
C LYS A 299 -37.08 -3.36 3.62
N GLY A 300 -36.22 -2.47 3.13
CA GLY A 300 -36.06 -1.10 3.62
C GLY A 300 -35.31 -0.97 4.98
N LYS A 301 -35.00 -2.08 5.64
CA LYS A 301 -34.23 -2.04 6.90
C LYS A 301 -32.77 -1.73 6.60
N VAL A 302 -32.19 -0.83 7.41
CA VAL A 302 -30.80 -0.39 7.31
C VAL A 302 -29.97 -1.07 8.40
N TYR A 303 -28.93 -1.77 7.99
CA TYR A 303 -27.92 -2.34 8.90
C TYR A 303 -26.64 -1.52 8.75
N TYR A 304 -26.31 -0.76 9.79
CA TYR A 304 -25.18 0.16 9.78
C TYR A 304 -24.02 -0.42 10.58
N GLY A 305 -22.85 -0.45 9.95
CA GLY A 305 -21.59 -0.81 10.58
C GLY A 305 -20.59 0.34 10.55
N GLU A 306 -19.86 0.50 11.64
CA GLU A 306 -18.78 1.45 11.79
C GLU A 306 -17.60 0.83 12.52
N TYR A 307 -16.41 1.15 12.07
CA TYR A 307 -15.16 0.79 12.73
C TYR A 307 -14.22 1.99 12.76
N LEU A 308 -13.73 2.34 13.93
CA LEU A 308 -12.69 3.34 14.14
C LEU A 308 -11.40 2.62 14.55
N ALA A 309 -10.41 2.65 13.69
CA ALA A 309 -9.06 2.21 14.02
C ALA A 309 -8.36 3.29 14.87
N LYS A 310 -8.02 2.93 16.11
CA LYS A 310 -7.33 3.83 17.05
C LYS A 310 -5.82 3.66 16.90
N THR A 311 -5.12 4.77 16.74
CA THR A 311 -3.65 4.83 16.69
C THR A 311 -3.15 6.01 17.50
N ASP A 312 -1.88 5.98 17.87
CA ASP A 312 -1.23 7.03 18.62
C ASP A 312 -0.38 7.92 17.70
N PRO A 313 -0.25 9.23 18.00
CA PRO A 313 0.70 10.10 17.31
C PRO A 313 2.14 9.59 17.43
N LEU A 314 2.98 9.92 16.47
CA LEU A 314 4.42 9.67 16.60
C LEU A 314 4.97 10.39 17.82
N GLY A 315 5.80 9.70 18.60
CA GLY A 315 6.35 10.23 19.85
C GLY A 315 5.35 10.32 21.01
N ALA A 316 4.20 9.65 20.92
CA ALA A 316 3.26 9.58 22.02
C ALA A 316 3.90 9.01 23.29
N ASN A 317 3.73 9.70 24.42
CA ASN A 317 4.23 9.26 25.71
C ASN A 317 3.26 8.26 26.37
N VAL A 318 3.17 7.07 25.76
CA VAL A 318 2.36 5.94 26.25
C VAL A 318 3.23 4.68 26.28
N PRO A 319 2.94 3.70 27.15
CA PRO A 319 3.82 2.52 27.32
C PRO A 319 4.02 1.69 26.06
N ASN A 320 3.02 1.55 25.21
CA ASN A 320 3.06 0.74 24.00
C ASN A 320 2.36 1.51 22.87
N PRO A 321 3.03 2.48 22.23
CA PRO A 321 2.41 3.29 21.20
C PRO A 321 2.04 2.43 19.98
N VAL A 322 0.85 2.63 19.44
CA VAL A 322 0.37 1.98 18.23
C VAL A 322 0.33 3.03 17.12
N SER A 323 1.38 3.15 16.34
CA SER A 323 1.45 4.10 15.23
C SER A 323 0.57 3.68 14.05
N HIS A 324 0.41 2.39 13.82
CA HIS A 324 -0.44 1.83 12.76
C HIS A 324 -1.12 0.54 13.22
N VAL A 325 -2.34 0.32 12.74
CA VAL A 325 -3.16 -0.84 13.16
C VAL A 325 -2.67 -2.16 12.61
N ALA A 326 -1.95 -2.15 11.50
CA ALA A 326 -1.36 -3.34 10.90
C ALA A 326 -0.19 -2.97 9.99
N TYR A 327 0.68 -3.95 9.74
CA TYR A 327 1.73 -3.91 8.72
C TYR A 327 1.63 -5.14 7.83
N GLY A 328 1.91 -4.96 6.53
CA GLY A 328 2.17 -6.05 5.61
C GLY A 328 3.66 -6.12 5.31
N TYR A 329 4.16 -7.31 5.09
CA TYR A 329 5.57 -7.61 4.82
C TYR A 329 5.73 -8.26 3.45
N ALA A 330 6.90 -8.08 2.86
CA ALA A 330 7.18 -8.68 1.57
C ALA A 330 8.65 -8.98 1.41
N THR A 331 8.93 -10.08 0.69
CA THR A 331 10.24 -10.39 0.13
C THR A 331 10.08 -10.59 -1.37
N GLN A 332 10.89 -9.88 -2.15
CA GLN A 332 10.92 -10.02 -3.60
C GLN A 332 12.34 -10.34 -4.06
N MET A 333 12.44 -11.21 -5.05
CA MET A 333 13.71 -11.51 -5.71
C MET A 333 13.56 -11.43 -7.22
N CYS A 334 14.61 -11.00 -7.88
CA CYS A 334 14.72 -11.01 -9.34
C CYS A 334 15.88 -11.91 -9.76
N ILE A 335 15.67 -12.66 -10.83
CA ILE A 335 16.64 -13.58 -11.41
C ILE A 335 16.97 -13.10 -12.80
N LEU A 336 18.26 -12.94 -13.09
CA LEU A 336 18.74 -12.51 -14.40
C LEU A 336 19.24 -13.70 -15.20
N ASP A 337 19.05 -13.65 -16.52
CA ASP A 337 19.67 -14.57 -17.43
C ASP A 337 21.20 -14.45 -17.35
N LYS A 338 21.88 -15.59 -17.17
CA LYS A 338 23.33 -15.65 -16.96
C LYS A 338 24.14 -15.14 -18.14
N LYS A 339 23.61 -15.22 -19.36
CA LYS A 339 24.33 -14.87 -20.61
C LYS A 339 24.03 -13.45 -21.03
N THR A 340 22.78 -13.05 -20.97
CA THR A 340 22.33 -11.74 -21.47
C THR A 340 22.29 -10.67 -20.38
N GLY A 341 22.18 -11.05 -19.09
CA GLY A 341 21.97 -10.15 -17.97
C GLY A 341 20.55 -9.55 -17.96
N GLU A 342 19.67 -10.01 -18.83
CA GLU A 342 18.27 -9.55 -18.85
C GLU A 342 17.47 -10.19 -17.73
N LEU A 343 16.40 -9.50 -17.31
CA LEU A 343 15.49 -9.98 -16.27
C LEU A 343 14.70 -11.19 -16.76
N GLU A 344 14.98 -12.35 -16.20
CA GLU A 344 14.36 -13.62 -16.59
C GLU A 344 12.99 -13.79 -15.91
N HIS A 345 12.93 -13.68 -14.58
CA HIS A 345 11.69 -13.71 -13.83
C HIS A 345 11.83 -13.09 -12.43
N ILE A 346 10.69 -12.86 -11.80
CA ILE A 346 10.60 -12.31 -10.44
C ILE A 346 9.74 -13.23 -9.58
N VAL A 347 10.18 -13.47 -8.35
CA VAL A 347 9.42 -14.12 -7.29
C VAL A 347 9.09 -13.08 -6.22
N ALA A 348 7.80 -12.95 -5.88
CA ALA A 348 7.31 -11.93 -4.99
C ALA A 348 6.38 -12.54 -3.93
N ALA A 349 6.89 -12.73 -2.72
CA ALA A 349 6.14 -13.23 -1.57
C ALA A 349 5.66 -12.07 -0.71
N HIS A 350 4.35 -11.99 -0.46
CA HIS A 350 3.74 -10.93 0.32
C HIS A 350 2.84 -11.51 1.42
N ASP A 351 3.07 -11.08 2.65
CA ASP A 351 2.17 -11.27 3.76
C ASP A 351 1.04 -10.23 3.65
N VAL A 352 -0.20 -10.73 3.60
CA VAL A 352 -1.42 -9.94 3.45
C VAL A 352 -2.40 -10.12 4.62
N GLY A 353 -1.93 -10.72 5.73
CA GLY A 353 -2.79 -11.20 6.80
C GLY A 353 -3.67 -12.34 6.29
N LYS A 354 -4.99 -12.15 6.25
CA LYS A 354 -5.93 -13.10 5.63
C LYS A 354 -6.36 -12.60 4.25
N ALA A 355 -6.01 -13.34 3.21
CA ALA A 355 -6.41 -13.00 1.85
C ALA A 355 -7.92 -13.14 1.66
N VAL A 356 -8.64 -12.03 1.45
CA VAL A 356 -10.09 -12.04 1.13
C VAL A 356 -10.34 -12.54 -0.28
N ASN A 357 -9.47 -12.15 -1.21
CA ASN A 357 -9.49 -12.57 -2.60
C ASN A 357 -8.05 -12.84 -3.07
N PRO A 358 -7.58 -14.09 -3.05
CA PRO A 358 -6.21 -14.44 -3.44
C PRO A 358 -5.84 -13.96 -4.85
N LEU A 359 -6.72 -14.16 -5.83
CA LEU A 359 -6.47 -13.72 -7.21
C LEU A 359 -6.30 -12.20 -7.33
N SER A 360 -7.09 -11.43 -6.58
CA SER A 360 -6.94 -9.97 -6.53
C SER A 360 -5.65 -9.56 -5.82
N CYS A 361 -5.22 -10.30 -4.79
CA CYS A 361 -3.94 -10.07 -4.13
C CYS A 361 -2.78 -10.30 -5.10
N GLU A 362 -2.77 -11.42 -5.83
CA GLU A 362 -1.76 -11.70 -6.87
C GLU A 362 -1.69 -10.56 -7.90
N GLY A 363 -2.82 -10.13 -8.46
CA GLY A 363 -2.87 -9.02 -9.42
C GLY A 363 -2.37 -7.69 -8.83
N GLN A 364 -2.57 -7.44 -7.54
CA GLN A 364 -1.99 -6.26 -6.86
C GLN A 364 -0.48 -6.39 -6.66
N ILE A 365 0.03 -7.58 -6.35
CA ILE A 365 1.47 -7.88 -6.25
C ILE A 365 2.13 -7.66 -7.62
N GLU A 366 1.62 -8.29 -8.67
CA GLU A 366 2.13 -8.14 -10.04
C GLU A 366 2.17 -6.67 -10.49
N GLY A 367 1.09 -5.92 -10.25
CA GLY A 367 1.03 -4.50 -10.57
C GLY A 367 2.07 -3.66 -9.80
N GLY A 368 2.40 -4.03 -8.55
CA GLY A 368 3.47 -3.41 -7.76
C GLY A 368 4.85 -3.72 -8.32
N VAL A 369 5.08 -4.98 -8.67
CA VAL A 369 6.34 -5.46 -9.28
C VAL A 369 6.61 -4.73 -10.60
N VAL A 370 5.65 -4.68 -11.51
CA VAL A 370 5.80 -4.00 -12.82
C VAL A 370 6.11 -2.51 -12.64
N MET A 371 5.46 -1.84 -11.67
CA MET A 371 5.76 -0.45 -11.36
C MET A 371 7.20 -0.27 -10.89
N SER A 372 7.69 -1.13 -9.99
CA SER A 372 9.06 -1.06 -9.46
C SER A 372 10.09 -1.37 -10.55
N MET A 373 9.82 -2.35 -11.42
CA MET A 373 10.64 -2.61 -12.61
C MET A 373 10.76 -1.37 -13.50
N GLY A 374 9.66 -0.67 -13.72
CA GLY A 374 9.64 0.56 -14.51
C GLY A 374 10.64 1.58 -13.97
N TYR A 375 10.53 1.89 -12.68
CA TYR A 375 11.46 2.84 -12.02
C TYR A 375 12.91 2.37 -12.02
N ALA A 376 13.16 1.08 -11.81
CA ALA A 376 14.51 0.55 -11.76
C ALA A 376 15.21 0.53 -13.12
N LEU A 377 14.48 0.27 -14.20
CA LEU A 377 15.09 -0.09 -15.49
C LEU A 377 14.90 0.94 -16.60
N ARG A 378 13.75 1.62 -16.67
CA ARG A 378 13.36 2.34 -17.90
C ARG A 378 12.71 3.69 -17.74
N GLU A 379 11.86 3.85 -16.69
CA GLU A 379 11.02 5.05 -16.59
C GLU A 379 11.84 6.30 -16.27
N LYS A 380 11.58 7.36 -17.03
CA LYS A 380 12.19 8.68 -16.82
C LYS A 380 11.12 9.76 -16.94
N TYR A 381 11.19 10.72 -16.04
CA TYR A 381 10.36 11.92 -16.08
C TYR A 381 11.26 13.16 -16.06
N PRO A 382 12.03 13.43 -17.13
CA PRO A 382 12.91 14.58 -17.19
C PRO A 382 12.12 15.88 -17.36
N ILE A 383 12.62 16.93 -16.74
CA ILE A 383 12.10 18.29 -16.83
C ILE A 383 13.19 19.22 -17.41
N ASP A 384 12.77 20.27 -18.08
CA ASP A 384 13.67 21.29 -18.63
C ASP A 384 14.09 22.32 -17.56
N GLU A 385 14.90 23.28 -17.94
CA GLU A 385 15.35 24.40 -17.08
C GLU A 385 14.22 25.28 -16.55
N ASN A 386 13.04 25.23 -17.18
CA ASN A 386 11.83 25.91 -16.77
C ASN A 386 10.89 25.00 -15.95
N CYS A 387 11.39 23.88 -15.46
CA CYS A 387 10.64 22.87 -14.71
C CYS A 387 9.45 22.25 -15.47
N ARG A 388 9.50 22.19 -16.83
CA ARG A 388 8.46 21.61 -17.65
C ARG A 388 8.83 20.21 -18.09
N PRO A 389 7.87 19.26 -18.08
CA PRO A 389 8.11 17.92 -18.61
C PRO A 389 8.48 17.96 -20.08
N ILE A 390 9.61 17.35 -20.46
CA ILE A 390 10.09 17.30 -21.85
C ILE A 390 9.73 16.01 -22.56
N GLN A 391 9.33 14.96 -21.81
CA GLN A 391 8.95 13.66 -22.37
C GLN A 391 7.46 13.62 -22.73
N LYS A 392 7.17 12.99 -23.89
CA LYS A 392 5.81 12.61 -24.25
C LYS A 392 5.44 11.30 -23.54
N TYR A 393 4.15 11.09 -23.31
CA TYR A 393 3.67 9.88 -22.63
C TYR A 393 4.23 8.57 -23.21
N GLY A 394 4.27 8.43 -24.53
CA GLY A 394 4.77 7.23 -25.21
C GLY A 394 6.29 7.00 -25.09
N SER A 395 7.04 7.98 -24.57
CA SER A 395 8.50 7.91 -24.40
C SER A 395 8.94 7.94 -22.93
N LEU A 396 8.01 7.79 -21.97
CA LEU A 396 8.33 7.73 -20.53
C LEU A 396 9.00 6.42 -20.11
N GLY A 397 9.05 5.41 -20.98
CA GLY A 397 9.68 4.12 -20.67
C GLY A 397 8.80 3.11 -19.96
N LEU A 398 7.47 3.31 -19.94
CA LEU A 398 6.53 2.36 -19.34
C LEU A 398 6.63 0.98 -20.03
N PHE A 399 6.63 -0.09 -19.22
CA PHE A 399 6.56 -1.45 -19.74
C PHE A 399 5.20 -1.72 -20.40
N ARG A 400 5.22 -2.42 -21.51
CA ARG A 400 4.03 -3.00 -22.12
C ARG A 400 3.85 -4.43 -21.62
N SER A 401 2.64 -4.95 -21.65
CA SER A 401 2.32 -6.27 -21.09
C SER A 401 3.18 -7.42 -21.65
N HIS A 402 3.54 -7.36 -22.92
CA HIS A 402 4.39 -8.38 -23.57
C HIS A 402 5.89 -8.27 -23.23
N GLU A 403 6.31 -7.18 -22.61
CA GLU A 403 7.70 -6.94 -22.16
C GLU A 403 7.91 -7.34 -20.69
N VAL A 404 6.84 -7.67 -19.99
CA VAL A 404 6.90 -8.04 -18.57
C VAL A 404 7.35 -9.51 -18.47
N PRO A 405 8.39 -9.82 -17.68
CA PRO A 405 8.83 -11.18 -17.47
C PRO A 405 7.79 -11.96 -16.65
N LYS A 406 8.00 -13.26 -16.50
CA LYS A 406 7.18 -14.08 -15.60
C LYS A 406 7.30 -13.58 -14.16
N ILE A 407 6.18 -13.38 -13.50
CA ILE A 407 6.09 -13.03 -12.09
C ILE A 407 5.43 -14.22 -11.37
N LYS A 408 6.12 -14.76 -10.35
CA LYS A 408 5.58 -15.74 -9.41
C LYS A 408 5.15 -15.00 -8.17
N ALA A 409 3.86 -14.65 -8.08
CA ALA A 409 3.29 -14.07 -6.88
C ALA A 409 3.00 -15.18 -5.86
N ILE A 410 3.41 -14.98 -4.60
CA ILE A 410 3.15 -15.89 -3.48
C ILE A 410 2.41 -15.07 -2.42
N VAL A 411 1.20 -15.49 -2.11
CA VAL A 411 0.40 -14.90 -1.02
C VAL A 411 0.72 -15.68 0.25
N VAL A 412 1.22 -14.98 1.26
CA VAL A 412 1.49 -15.52 2.59
C VAL A 412 0.38 -15.02 3.52
N ASP A 413 -0.30 -15.95 4.17
CA ASP A 413 -1.35 -15.65 5.15
C ASP A 413 -0.76 -15.74 6.56
N LYS A 414 -0.59 -14.57 7.22
CA LYS A 414 -0.15 -14.46 8.62
C LYS A 414 -1.13 -13.61 9.42
N PRO A 415 -2.38 -14.08 9.62
CA PRO A 415 -3.38 -13.31 10.35
C PRO A 415 -3.04 -13.27 11.85
N GLY A 416 -3.29 -12.14 12.50
CA GLY A 416 -3.04 -11.94 13.94
C GLY A 416 -4.00 -10.97 14.61
N LEU A 417 -4.75 -10.20 13.86
CA LEU A 417 -5.69 -9.22 14.39
C LEU A 417 -7.12 -9.77 14.47
N ASN A 418 -7.86 -9.41 15.53
CA ASN A 418 -9.28 -9.76 15.69
C ASN A 418 -10.20 -8.84 14.86
N VAL A 419 -9.87 -8.61 13.60
CA VAL A 419 -10.65 -7.83 12.63
C VAL A 419 -10.83 -8.63 11.34
N ALA A 420 -11.67 -8.14 10.43
CA ALA A 420 -12.14 -8.87 9.25
C ALA A 420 -11.02 -9.49 8.38
N CYS A 421 -9.83 -8.95 8.39
CA CYS A 421 -8.71 -9.35 7.53
C CYS A 421 -7.35 -9.30 8.25
N GLY A 422 -7.36 -9.30 9.57
CA GLY A 422 -6.15 -9.19 10.38
C GLY A 422 -5.41 -10.48 10.61
#